data_26d34372e5e17a71a06d07d34ecc6282
#
_entry.id   26d34372e5e17a71a06d07d34ecc6282
#
_cell.length_a   1.000
_cell.length_b   1.000
_cell.length_c   1.000
_cell.angle_alpha   90.00
_cell.angle_beta   90.00
_cell.angle_gamma   90.00
#
_symmetry.space_group_name_H-M   'P 1'
#
loop_
_entity.id
_entity.type
_entity.pdbx_description
1 polymer ?
#
loop_
_entity_poly.entity_id
_entity_poly.type
_entity_poly.pdbx_seq_one_letter_code
_entity_poly.pdbx_strand_id
1 'polypeptide(L)'
;MKFDLPKQIKSERVILVKPCPPTFKLAKEIFEKVDQSRKNLREWLPWVDGTKRPEDRYSWLVNGAQKNWETGAGYAYLIRDKKTLSLLGVIDLMDYSEKHKSAEIGYWLSCDAVGHGYMTEAVKALENAAFKKGLNRIVIRTDTQNVRSSNVPKRCGYYLEGTLRSSEWDKVHKRFEDVHIWAKLKSEWEKGV
;
A
#
# COMPACT_ATOMS: atom_id res chain seq x y z
N MET A 1 -19.32 4.09 15.37
CA MET A 1 -19.21 2.78 14.66
C MET A 1 -17.72 2.57 14.40
N LYS A 2 -17.15 1.44 14.83
CA LYS A 2 -15.72 1.16 14.64
C LYS A 2 -15.43 1.13 13.13
N PHE A 3 -14.36 1.82 12.68
CA PHE A 3 -13.91 1.77 11.30
C PHE A 3 -13.47 0.33 10.99
N ASP A 4 -14.02 -0.25 9.94
CA ASP A 4 -13.70 -1.61 9.51
C ASP A 4 -13.88 -1.73 7.99
N LEU A 5 -12.89 -2.30 7.33
CA LEU A 5 -12.88 -2.51 5.89
C LEU A 5 -13.29 -3.95 5.53
N PRO A 6 -13.89 -4.18 4.36
CA PRO A 6 -14.25 -5.52 3.92
C PRO A 6 -12.99 -6.39 3.73
N LYS A 7 -13.08 -7.68 4.08
CA LYS A 7 -11.97 -8.64 3.90
C LYS A 7 -11.55 -8.82 2.43
N GLN A 8 -12.41 -8.42 1.51
CA GLN A 8 -12.18 -8.48 0.08
C GLN A 8 -12.78 -7.26 -0.61
N ILE A 9 -12.02 -6.64 -1.53
CA ILE A 9 -12.47 -5.54 -2.38
C ILE A 9 -12.22 -5.94 -3.83
N LYS A 10 -13.27 -5.97 -4.64
CA LYS A 10 -13.19 -6.37 -6.06
C LYS A 10 -13.13 -5.14 -6.95
N SER A 11 -12.26 -5.19 -7.97
CA SER A 11 -12.19 -4.21 -9.04
C SER A 11 -12.33 -4.89 -10.40
N GLU A 12 -11.99 -4.23 -11.48
CA GLU A 12 -12.11 -4.78 -12.84
C GLU A 12 -11.15 -5.94 -13.07
N ARG A 13 -9.85 -5.73 -12.85
CA ARG A 13 -8.77 -6.69 -13.12
C ARG A 13 -8.09 -7.20 -11.85
N VAL A 14 -8.20 -6.47 -10.74
CA VAL A 14 -7.58 -6.86 -9.47
C VAL A 14 -8.61 -7.14 -8.39
N ILE A 15 -8.20 -7.94 -7.43
CA ILE A 15 -8.93 -8.19 -6.20
C ILE A 15 -7.98 -7.97 -5.02
N LEU A 16 -8.42 -7.13 -4.08
CA LEU A 16 -7.70 -6.90 -2.83
C LEU A 16 -8.22 -7.90 -1.80
N VAL A 17 -7.33 -8.71 -1.23
CA VAL A 17 -7.71 -9.79 -0.31
C VAL A 17 -6.95 -9.63 1.00
N LYS A 18 -7.66 -9.63 2.14
CA LYS A 18 -7.04 -9.70 3.46
C LYS A 18 -6.11 -10.91 3.52
N PRO A 19 -4.84 -10.77 3.96
CA PRO A 19 -3.89 -11.89 4.07
C PRO A 19 -4.21 -12.78 5.29
N CYS A 20 -5.32 -13.52 5.22
CA CYS A 20 -5.83 -14.34 6.33
C CYS A 20 -6.43 -15.66 5.79
N PRO A 21 -6.17 -16.82 6.45
CA PRO A 21 -5.26 -16.97 7.60
C PRO A 21 -3.79 -16.78 7.22
N PRO A 22 -2.93 -16.33 8.16
CA PRO A 22 -1.49 -16.27 7.92
C PRO A 22 -0.95 -17.70 7.85
N THR A 23 -0.47 -18.09 6.67
CA THR A 23 0.13 -19.41 6.44
C THR A 23 1.55 -19.26 5.95
N PHE A 24 2.40 -20.26 6.24
CA PHE A 24 3.76 -20.27 5.73
C PHE A 24 3.81 -20.33 4.20
N LYS A 25 2.83 -21.00 3.57
CA LYS A 25 2.68 -21.02 2.10
C LYS A 25 2.48 -19.61 1.55
N LEU A 26 1.62 -18.81 2.20
CA LEU A 26 1.39 -17.40 1.80
C LEU A 26 2.65 -16.55 2.03
N ALA A 27 3.34 -16.76 3.15
CA ALA A 27 4.60 -16.07 3.44
C ALA A 27 5.67 -16.34 2.38
N LYS A 28 5.78 -17.59 1.95
CA LYS A 28 6.69 -18.02 0.87
C LYS A 28 6.32 -17.35 -0.46
N GLU A 29 5.04 -17.34 -0.83
CA GLU A 29 4.54 -16.65 -2.04
C GLU A 29 4.92 -15.15 -2.03
N ILE A 30 4.71 -14.46 -0.90
CA ILE A 30 5.06 -13.04 -0.76
C ILE A 30 6.58 -12.86 -0.83
N PHE A 31 7.34 -13.72 -0.16
CA PHE A 31 8.81 -13.67 -0.18
C PHE A 31 9.35 -13.84 -1.59
N GLU A 32 8.86 -14.81 -2.35
CA GLU A 32 9.29 -15.06 -3.74
C GLU A 32 9.07 -13.83 -4.63
N LYS A 33 7.92 -13.14 -4.48
CA LYS A 33 7.65 -11.89 -5.20
C LYS A 33 8.56 -10.74 -4.78
N VAL A 34 8.86 -10.61 -3.49
CA VAL A 34 9.81 -9.62 -2.98
C VAL A 34 11.21 -9.92 -3.49
N ASP A 35 11.65 -11.18 -3.43
CA ASP A 35 13.00 -11.58 -3.81
C ASP A 35 13.24 -11.40 -5.32
N GLN A 36 12.28 -11.81 -6.15
CA GLN A 36 12.28 -11.55 -7.59
C GLN A 36 12.39 -10.06 -7.93
N SER A 37 11.82 -9.20 -7.08
CA SER A 37 11.74 -7.75 -7.30
C SER A 37 12.75 -6.97 -6.46
N ARG A 38 13.62 -7.65 -5.73
CA ARG A 38 14.50 -7.08 -4.70
C ARG A 38 15.29 -5.87 -5.18
N LYS A 39 15.92 -5.96 -6.36
CA LYS A 39 16.71 -4.87 -6.93
C LYS A 39 15.91 -3.57 -7.05
N ASN A 40 14.67 -3.66 -7.49
CA ASN A 40 13.82 -2.48 -7.72
C ASN A 40 13.14 -1.99 -6.41
N LEU A 41 12.75 -2.94 -5.53
CA LEU A 41 12.02 -2.58 -4.31
C LEU A 41 12.92 -2.00 -3.23
N ARG A 42 14.16 -2.51 -3.06
CA ARG A 42 15.06 -2.05 -2.01
C ARG A 42 15.48 -0.58 -2.16
N GLU A 43 15.41 -0.06 -3.38
CA GLU A 43 15.72 1.33 -3.68
C GLU A 43 14.77 2.30 -2.96
N TRP A 44 13.52 1.87 -2.74
CA TRP A 44 12.46 2.71 -2.17
C TRP A 44 11.90 2.19 -0.85
N LEU A 45 12.15 0.93 -0.51
CA LEU A 45 11.52 0.23 0.61
C LEU A 45 12.59 -0.42 1.52
N PRO A 46 13.03 0.29 2.57
CA PRO A 46 14.12 -0.15 3.44
C PRO A 46 13.89 -1.53 4.10
N TRP A 47 12.64 -1.95 4.29
CA TRP A 47 12.29 -3.23 4.90
C TRP A 47 12.68 -4.43 4.02
N VAL A 48 12.93 -4.23 2.73
CA VAL A 48 13.33 -5.30 1.79
C VAL A 48 14.66 -5.92 2.19
N ASP A 49 15.59 -5.14 2.71
CA ASP A 49 16.89 -5.64 3.20
C ASP A 49 16.75 -6.53 4.45
N GLY A 50 15.71 -6.31 5.24
CA GLY A 50 15.33 -7.17 6.37
C GLY A 50 14.58 -8.44 5.98
N THR A 51 14.12 -8.55 4.73
CA THR A 51 13.38 -9.71 4.22
C THR A 51 14.35 -10.66 3.51
N LYS A 52 14.93 -11.60 4.27
CA LYS A 52 15.99 -12.51 3.78
C LYS A 52 15.49 -13.93 3.51
N ARG A 53 14.35 -14.31 4.12
CA ARG A 53 13.79 -15.66 4.08
C ARG A 53 12.26 -15.60 4.28
N PRO A 54 11.52 -16.67 3.93
CA PRO A 54 10.06 -16.71 4.07
C PRO A 54 9.54 -16.45 5.49
N GLU A 55 10.32 -16.84 6.52
CA GLU A 55 9.98 -16.63 7.94
C GLU A 55 9.81 -15.14 8.28
N ASP A 56 10.58 -14.25 7.64
CA ASP A 56 10.48 -12.81 7.85
C ASP A 56 9.12 -12.29 7.37
N ARG A 57 8.59 -12.84 6.26
CA ARG A 57 7.23 -12.54 5.77
C ARG A 57 6.16 -13.21 6.61
N TYR A 58 6.41 -14.39 7.15
CA TYR A 58 5.48 -15.02 8.09
C TYR A 58 5.34 -14.20 9.37
N SER A 59 6.45 -13.72 9.93
CA SER A 59 6.42 -12.79 11.06
C SER A 59 5.62 -11.52 10.75
N TRP A 60 5.80 -10.92 9.58
CA TRP A 60 5.01 -9.77 9.16
C TRP A 60 3.51 -10.09 9.02
N LEU A 61 3.15 -11.27 8.49
CA LEU A 61 1.76 -11.69 8.37
C LEU A 61 1.08 -11.79 9.74
N VAL A 62 1.75 -12.39 10.72
CA VAL A 62 1.19 -12.64 12.07
C VAL A 62 1.25 -11.38 12.93
N ASN A 63 2.44 -10.79 13.09
CA ASN A 63 2.71 -9.72 14.06
C ASN A 63 2.42 -8.32 13.50
N GLY A 64 2.33 -8.17 12.18
CA GLY A 64 1.99 -6.93 11.49
C GLY A 64 0.57 -6.98 10.94
N ALA A 65 0.40 -7.58 9.77
CA ALA A 65 -0.84 -7.52 9.02
C ALA A 65 -2.06 -8.03 9.81
N GLN A 66 -1.99 -9.23 10.39
CA GLN A 66 -3.11 -9.80 11.15
C GLN A 66 -3.42 -8.96 12.39
N LYS A 67 -2.41 -8.63 13.20
CA LYS A 67 -2.59 -7.83 14.41
C LYS A 67 -3.18 -6.46 14.13
N ASN A 68 -2.71 -5.77 13.06
CA ASN A 68 -3.24 -4.47 12.66
C ASN A 68 -4.72 -4.57 12.25
N TRP A 69 -5.11 -5.62 11.55
CA TRP A 69 -6.50 -5.90 11.22
C TRP A 69 -7.37 -6.11 12.48
N GLU A 70 -6.88 -6.85 13.47
CA GLU A 70 -7.61 -7.17 14.70
C GLU A 70 -7.82 -5.92 15.57
N THR A 71 -6.79 -5.09 15.65
CA THR A 71 -6.82 -3.85 16.43
C THR A 71 -7.48 -2.68 15.71
N GLY A 72 -7.57 -2.72 14.38
CA GLY A 72 -7.99 -1.62 13.53
C GLY A 72 -6.90 -0.57 13.31
N ALA A 73 -5.64 -0.89 13.62
CA ALA A 73 -4.50 0.00 13.41
C ALA A 73 -4.09 0.12 11.94
N GLY A 74 -4.48 -0.85 11.11
CA GLY A 74 -4.18 -0.85 9.68
C GLY A 74 -4.81 -2.04 8.95
N TYR A 75 -4.87 -1.94 7.64
CA TYR A 75 -5.57 -2.89 6.76
C TYR A 75 -4.71 -3.25 5.56
N ALA A 76 -3.87 -4.27 5.71
CA ALA A 76 -3.06 -4.82 4.62
C ALA A 76 -3.92 -5.67 3.68
N TYR A 77 -3.69 -5.53 2.38
CA TYR A 77 -4.30 -6.36 1.34
C TYR A 77 -3.24 -6.90 0.38
N LEU A 78 -3.40 -8.16 0.03
CA LEU A 78 -2.75 -8.73 -1.15
C LEU A 78 -3.46 -8.22 -2.39
N ILE A 79 -2.71 -7.69 -3.35
CA ILE A 79 -3.23 -7.38 -4.68
C ILE A 79 -3.09 -8.65 -5.52
N ARG A 80 -4.20 -9.22 -5.96
CA ARG A 80 -4.20 -10.40 -6.81
C ARG A 80 -4.82 -10.11 -8.16
N ASP A 81 -4.29 -10.70 -9.21
CA ASP A 81 -4.96 -10.73 -10.51
C ASP A 81 -6.30 -11.46 -10.36
N LYS A 82 -7.37 -10.86 -10.86
CA LYS A 82 -8.74 -11.40 -10.66
C LYS A 82 -9.01 -12.69 -11.41
N LYS A 83 -8.31 -12.95 -12.53
CA LYS A 83 -8.48 -14.14 -13.36
C LYS A 83 -7.60 -15.30 -12.89
N THR A 84 -6.33 -15.02 -12.67
CA THR A 84 -5.33 -16.05 -12.35
C THR A 84 -5.12 -16.24 -10.85
N LEU A 85 -5.59 -15.30 -10.02
CA LEU A 85 -5.35 -15.21 -8.58
C LEU A 85 -3.86 -15.10 -8.19
N SER A 86 -2.98 -14.88 -9.14
CA SER A 86 -1.56 -14.67 -8.88
C SER A 86 -1.33 -13.40 -8.04
N LEU A 87 -0.38 -13.44 -7.13
CA LEU A 87 0.02 -12.30 -6.32
C LEU A 87 0.77 -11.28 -7.18
N LEU A 88 0.29 -10.04 -7.20
CA LEU A 88 0.88 -8.91 -7.90
C LEU A 88 1.65 -7.98 -6.97
N GLY A 89 1.27 -7.88 -5.69
CA GLY A 89 1.87 -6.98 -4.72
C GLY A 89 1.02 -6.85 -3.46
N VAL A 90 1.29 -5.80 -2.70
CA VAL A 90 0.55 -5.47 -1.46
C VAL A 90 0.18 -4.00 -1.47
N ILE A 91 -0.97 -3.68 -0.89
CA ILE A 91 -1.43 -2.34 -0.60
C ILE A 91 -1.92 -2.30 0.85
N ASP A 92 -1.53 -1.27 1.59
CA ASP A 92 -1.88 -1.09 2.99
C ASP A 92 -2.63 0.23 3.18
N LEU A 93 -3.67 0.21 4.02
CA LEU A 93 -4.19 1.40 4.67
C LEU A 93 -3.62 1.40 6.09
N MET A 94 -2.79 2.39 6.43
CA MET A 94 -2.05 2.48 7.69
C MET A 94 -2.25 3.84 8.36
N ASP A 95 -1.72 4.00 9.57
CA ASP A 95 -1.75 5.25 10.33
C ASP A 95 -3.17 5.82 10.48
N TYR A 96 -4.14 4.92 10.68
CA TYR A 96 -5.53 5.29 10.85
C TYR A 96 -5.72 6.13 12.12
N SER A 97 -6.28 7.32 11.94
CA SER A 97 -6.69 8.21 13.01
C SER A 97 -8.23 8.30 13.08
N GLU A 98 -8.82 7.73 14.12
CA GLU A 98 -10.27 7.83 14.36
C GLU A 98 -10.69 9.29 14.59
N LYS A 99 -9.89 10.05 15.34
CA LYS A 99 -10.14 11.47 15.63
C LYS A 99 -10.18 12.33 14.38
N HIS A 100 -9.23 12.12 13.47
CA HIS A 100 -9.10 12.93 12.25
C HIS A 100 -9.76 12.28 11.05
N LYS A 101 -10.26 11.04 11.15
CA LYS A 101 -10.81 10.23 10.05
C LYS A 101 -9.88 10.24 8.85
N SER A 102 -8.59 10.02 9.11
CA SER A 102 -7.53 10.02 8.12
C SER A 102 -6.72 8.73 8.17
N ALA A 103 -6.11 8.38 7.05
CA ALA A 103 -5.19 7.26 6.95
C ALA A 103 -4.18 7.49 5.82
N GLU A 104 -3.10 6.72 5.81
CA GLU A 104 -2.11 6.70 4.74
C GLU A 104 -2.26 5.41 3.91
N ILE A 105 -2.06 5.50 2.59
CA ILE A 105 -1.95 4.33 1.72
C ILE A 105 -0.49 4.15 1.32
N GLY A 106 0.07 2.98 1.68
CA GLY A 106 1.35 2.48 1.20
C GLY A 106 1.18 1.29 0.28
N TYR A 107 2.14 1.05 -0.64
CA TYR A 107 2.02 -0.03 -1.59
C TYR A 107 3.34 -0.44 -2.23
N TRP A 108 3.35 -1.65 -2.79
CA TRP A 108 4.37 -2.11 -3.72
C TRP A 108 3.79 -3.14 -4.71
N LEU A 109 4.41 -3.25 -5.89
CA LEU A 109 4.15 -4.30 -6.88
C LEU A 109 5.42 -5.10 -7.16
N SER A 110 5.23 -6.36 -7.51
CA SER A 110 6.30 -7.18 -8.08
C SER A 110 6.71 -6.64 -9.46
N CYS A 111 7.97 -6.88 -9.85
CA CYS A 111 8.53 -6.32 -11.07
C CYS A 111 7.79 -6.76 -12.34
N ASP A 112 7.19 -7.95 -12.35
CA ASP A 112 6.38 -8.49 -13.44
C ASP A 112 4.96 -7.88 -13.51
N ALA A 113 4.52 -7.15 -12.48
CA ALA A 113 3.20 -6.50 -12.43
C ALA A 113 3.25 -4.98 -12.68
N VAL A 114 4.45 -4.41 -12.82
CA VAL A 114 4.62 -2.95 -13.03
C VAL A 114 4.26 -2.56 -14.46
N GLY A 115 3.72 -1.34 -14.65
CA GLY A 115 3.43 -0.80 -15.99
C GLY A 115 2.02 -1.10 -16.53
N HIS A 116 1.28 -2.01 -15.89
CA HIS A 116 -0.04 -2.44 -16.34
C HIS A 116 -1.23 -1.65 -15.71
N GLY A 117 -0.95 -0.64 -14.88
CA GLY A 117 -1.98 0.17 -14.22
C GLY A 117 -2.62 -0.51 -13.00
N TYR A 118 -2.20 -1.68 -12.60
CA TYR A 118 -2.76 -2.42 -11.47
C TYR A 118 -2.73 -1.65 -10.15
N MET A 119 -1.64 -0.90 -9.87
CA MET A 119 -1.58 -0.11 -8.64
C MET A 119 -2.58 1.05 -8.63
N THR A 120 -2.76 1.75 -9.74
CA THR A 120 -3.79 2.81 -9.86
C THR A 120 -5.18 2.25 -9.60
N GLU A 121 -5.48 1.07 -10.14
CA GLU A 121 -6.74 0.38 -9.92
C GLU A 121 -6.92 -0.07 -8.46
N ALA A 122 -5.86 -0.61 -7.85
CA ALA A 122 -5.87 -1.03 -6.44
C ALA A 122 -6.09 0.15 -5.48
N VAL A 123 -5.40 1.28 -5.71
CA VAL A 123 -5.58 2.51 -4.90
C VAL A 123 -7.02 3.00 -5.02
N LYS A 124 -7.57 3.11 -6.24
CA LYS A 124 -8.97 3.52 -6.45
C LYS A 124 -9.97 2.59 -5.78
N ALA A 125 -9.73 1.29 -5.78
CA ALA A 125 -10.58 0.32 -5.11
C ALA A 125 -10.55 0.48 -3.59
N LEU A 126 -9.35 0.65 -3.01
CA LEU A 126 -9.18 0.82 -1.57
C LEU A 126 -9.71 2.16 -1.08
N GLU A 127 -9.40 3.28 -1.76
CA GLU A 127 -9.91 4.61 -1.39
C GLU A 127 -11.44 4.65 -1.42
N ASN A 128 -12.05 4.04 -2.44
CA ASN A 128 -13.51 3.97 -2.56
C ASN A 128 -14.14 3.20 -1.36
N ALA A 129 -13.54 2.09 -0.95
CA ALA A 129 -14.00 1.37 0.23
C ALA A 129 -13.81 2.19 1.52
N ALA A 130 -12.68 2.87 1.66
CA ALA A 130 -12.33 3.66 2.84
C ALA A 130 -13.21 4.91 2.99
N PHE A 131 -13.45 5.67 1.92
CA PHE A 131 -14.33 6.84 1.94
C PHE A 131 -15.78 6.46 2.22
N LYS A 132 -16.29 5.36 1.64
CA LYS A 132 -17.62 4.81 1.96
C LYS A 132 -17.76 4.41 3.43
N LYS A 133 -16.66 4.04 4.09
CA LYS A 133 -16.62 3.70 5.53
C LYS A 133 -16.42 4.92 6.43
N GLY A 134 -16.34 6.12 5.86
CA GLY A 134 -16.35 7.37 6.62
C GLY A 134 -14.99 8.01 6.83
N LEU A 135 -13.92 7.57 6.14
CA LEU A 135 -12.70 8.38 6.09
C LEU A 135 -13.01 9.75 5.48
N ASN A 136 -12.32 10.76 5.96
CA ASN A 136 -12.38 12.12 5.44
C ASN A 136 -11.18 12.45 4.55
N ARG A 137 -10.03 11.81 4.81
CA ARG A 137 -8.76 12.13 4.15
C ARG A 137 -7.91 10.89 4.00
N ILE A 138 -7.32 10.74 2.82
CA ILE A 138 -6.32 9.71 2.53
C ILE A 138 -5.05 10.41 2.03
N VAL A 139 -3.90 9.96 2.56
CA VAL A 139 -2.58 10.45 2.21
C VAL A 139 -1.81 9.35 1.49
N ILE A 140 -0.98 9.75 0.53
CA ILE A 140 0.07 8.91 -0.07
C ILE A 140 1.37 9.69 0.01
N ARG A 141 2.43 9.06 0.52
CA ARG A 141 3.76 9.65 0.59
C ARG A 141 4.65 8.99 -0.45
N THR A 142 5.41 9.78 -1.18
CA THR A 142 6.34 9.26 -2.19
C THR A 142 7.63 10.03 -2.17
N ASP A 143 8.76 9.33 -2.27
CA ASP A 143 10.03 9.98 -2.56
C ASP A 143 9.92 10.81 -3.84
N THR A 144 10.53 12.00 -3.85
CA THR A 144 10.46 12.92 -5.00
C THR A 144 11.14 12.36 -6.26
N GLN A 145 12.11 11.44 -6.10
CA GLN A 145 12.81 10.78 -7.19
C GLN A 145 12.07 9.52 -7.69
N ASN A 146 11.14 8.98 -6.89
CA ASN A 146 10.32 7.84 -7.29
C ASN A 146 9.15 8.27 -8.18
N VAL A 147 9.48 8.66 -9.42
CA VAL A 147 8.49 9.13 -10.42
C VAL A 147 7.38 8.10 -10.67
N ARG A 148 7.72 6.80 -10.64
CA ARG A 148 6.73 5.73 -10.83
C ARG A 148 5.69 5.73 -9.71
N SER A 149 6.13 5.82 -8.46
CA SER A 149 5.24 5.90 -7.31
C SER A 149 4.43 7.19 -7.32
N SER A 150 5.06 8.35 -7.57
CA SER A 150 4.39 9.66 -7.64
C SER A 150 3.33 9.77 -8.75
N ASN A 151 3.46 8.99 -9.82
CA ASN A 151 2.45 8.95 -10.88
C ASN A 151 1.17 8.18 -10.50
N VAL A 152 1.19 7.38 -9.44
CA VAL A 152 -0.02 6.67 -8.98
C VAL A 152 -1.03 7.64 -8.37
N PRO A 153 -0.70 8.44 -7.32
CA PRO A 153 -1.62 9.40 -6.75
C PRO A 153 -2.09 10.44 -7.77
N LYS A 154 -1.22 10.91 -8.70
CA LYS A 154 -1.63 11.80 -9.80
C LYS A 154 -2.77 11.20 -10.63
N ARG A 155 -2.64 9.94 -11.06
CA ARG A 155 -3.69 9.26 -11.85
C ARG A 155 -4.94 8.94 -11.04
N CYS A 156 -4.83 8.90 -9.71
CA CYS A 156 -5.97 8.72 -8.82
C CYS A 156 -6.65 10.05 -8.45
N GLY A 157 -6.16 11.22 -8.92
CA GLY A 157 -6.73 12.54 -8.64
C GLY A 157 -6.38 13.06 -7.24
N TYR A 158 -5.23 12.64 -6.67
CA TYR A 158 -4.71 13.22 -5.43
C TYR A 158 -4.05 14.57 -5.72
N TYR A 159 -4.25 15.52 -4.81
CA TYR A 159 -3.59 16.81 -4.83
C TYR A 159 -2.22 16.74 -4.15
N LEU A 160 -1.19 17.35 -4.75
CA LEU A 160 0.12 17.52 -4.13
C LEU A 160 0.05 18.71 -3.15
N GLU A 161 0.02 18.43 -1.86
CA GLU A 161 -0.06 19.47 -0.83
C GLU A 161 1.29 20.10 -0.50
N GLY A 162 2.37 19.39 -0.76
CA GLY A 162 3.70 19.91 -0.51
C GLY A 162 4.81 18.86 -0.61
N THR A 163 6.00 19.33 -0.32
CA THR A 163 7.21 18.50 -0.24
C THR A 163 7.88 18.73 1.09
N LEU A 164 8.07 17.66 1.85
CA LEU A 164 8.86 17.68 3.07
C LEU A 164 10.34 17.52 2.67
N ARG A 165 11.14 18.55 2.92
CA ARG A 165 12.56 18.53 2.57
C ARG A 165 13.36 17.76 3.61
N SER A 166 14.27 16.87 3.14
CA SER A 166 15.19 16.11 3.99
C SER A 166 14.48 15.39 5.15
N SER A 167 13.28 14.84 4.88
CA SER A 167 12.39 14.30 5.92
C SER A 167 12.61 12.83 6.23
N GLU A 168 13.20 12.08 5.32
CA GLU A 168 13.43 10.64 5.50
C GLU A 168 14.90 10.29 5.22
N TRP A 169 15.44 9.38 6.03
CA TRP A 169 16.81 8.88 5.83
C TRP A 169 16.80 7.65 4.93
N ASP A 170 17.34 7.77 3.75
CA ASP A 170 17.59 6.63 2.86
C ASP A 170 18.85 5.87 3.31
N LYS A 171 18.61 4.63 3.77
CA LYS A 171 19.70 3.74 4.21
C LYS A 171 20.52 3.18 3.05
N VAL A 172 19.94 3.10 1.85
CA VAL A 172 20.60 2.55 0.67
C VAL A 172 21.60 3.53 0.10
N HIS A 173 21.15 4.77 -0.11
CA HIS A 173 22.00 5.83 -0.66
C HIS A 173 22.69 6.70 0.40
N LYS A 174 22.42 6.45 1.69
CA LYS A 174 23.01 7.15 2.85
C LYS A 174 22.86 8.67 2.76
N ARG A 175 21.65 9.12 2.46
CA ARG A 175 21.30 10.55 2.34
C ARG A 175 19.91 10.81 2.89
N PHE A 176 19.61 12.06 3.20
CA PHE A 176 18.23 12.48 3.43
C PHE A 176 17.51 12.70 2.10
N GLU A 177 16.25 12.32 2.06
CA GLU A 177 15.38 12.42 0.90
C GLU A 177 14.20 13.35 1.15
N ASP A 178 13.75 13.97 0.07
CA ASP A 178 12.55 14.79 0.05
C ASP A 178 11.33 13.91 -0.26
N VAL A 179 10.23 14.17 0.43
CA VAL A 179 9.01 13.38 0.31
C VAL A 179 7.84 14.25 -0.12
N HIS A 180 7.19 13.89 -1.21
CA HIS A 180 5.92 14.46 -1.63
C HIS A 180 4.78 13.97 -0.76
N ILE A 181 3.90 14.87 -0.34
CA ILE A 181 2.65 14.58 0.37
C ILE A 181 1.50 14.78 -0.60
N TRP A 182 0.89 13.68 -0.98
CA TRP A 182 -0.30 13.65 -1.81
C TRP A 182 -1.51 13.39 -0.93
N ALA A 183 -2.59 14.11 -1.13
CA ALA A 183 -3.82 13.88 -0.38
C ALA A 183 -5.05 13.91 -1.27
N LYS A 184 -6.08 13.18 -0.83
CA LYS A 184 -7.43 13.23 -1.38
C LYS A 184 -8.43 13.31 -0.25
N LEU A 185 -9.39 14.21 -0.40
CA LEU A 185 -10.47 14.43 0.55
C LEU A 185 -11.73 13.68 0.12
N LYS A 186 -12.56 13.32 1.10
CA LYS A 186 -13.86 12.70 0.83
C LYS A 186 -14.73 13.56 -0.09
N SER A 187 -14.72 14.89 0.12
CA SER A 187 -15.47 15.83 -0.71
C SER A 187 -15.03 15.88 -2.18
N GLU A 188 -13.77 15.59 -2.46
CA GLU A 188 -13.23 15.50 -3.82
C GLU A 188 -13.64 14.16 -4.45
N TRP A 189 -13.53 13.07 -3.69
CA TRP A 189 -13.99 11.75 -4.11
C TRP A 189 -15.49 11.73 -4.43
N GLU A 190 -16.34 12.38 -3.63
CA GLU A 190 -17.79 12.51 -3.86
C GLU A 190 -18.12 13.27 -5.16
N LYS A 191 -17.25 14.17 -5.59
CA LYS A 191 -17.39 14.93 -6.86
C LYS A 191 -16.83 14.16 -8.07
N GLY A 192 -16.19 13.01 -7.86
CA GLY A 192 -15.60 12.21 -8.93
C GLY A 192 -14.30 12.78 -9.50
N VAL A 193 -13.63 13.62 -8.73
CA VAL A 193 -12.30 14.17 -9.06
C VAL A 193 -11.21 13.16 -8.76
#